data_36e873aec8a0e7c82bc6787cddac2987
#
_entry.id   36e873aec8a0e7c82bc6787cddac2987
#
_cell.length_a   1.000
_cell.length_b   1.000
_cell.length_c   1.000
_cell.angle_alpha   90.00
_cell.angle_beta   90.00
_cell.angle_gamma   90.00
#
_symmetry.space_group_name_H-M   'P 1'
#
loop_
_entity.id
_entity.type
_entity.pdbx_description
1 polymer ?
#
loop_
_entity_poly.entity_id
_entity_poly.type
_entity_poly.pdbx_seq_one_letter_code
_entity_poly.pdbx_strand_id
1 'polypeptide(L)'
;NNSYYVFIGLSNPTGAPTLAGYGRTSDWNTSDKTPAPTDSFSYRAHSGDTMMFGKKISSANIRRIIRRVDWTSGSRYEIYRDDYSASNQSPLTKANRLYDANYYVLNSDFKVYVCIDNGSTGDNVLGNISQDEPTFTDLEPSKAGNSGDGYVWKYLFTVSPSDIIKFDSTEYITVPNNWSTSTDSQIRLVRENGNSDTNLNQLKHVYIENAGTGYANGLGQEVDILGDGSGAKARVDVVNGKITDVTVSAGGKGYTYGIVDLGTLNSNVSATGRAKLIPIIPPGLGHGSDVYSELGTDKVIIYARFDDSTKDFPIDTKFAQVGVVKNPTKVCLLYTSPSPRDS
;
A
#
# COMPACT_ATOMS: atom_id res chain seq x y z
N ASN A 1 25.44 13.91 -4.19
CA ASN A 1 24.74 12.74 -4.75
C ASN A 1 25.23 11.48 -4.04
N ASN A 2 24.30 10.67 -3.50
CA ASN A 2 24.65 9.38 -2.91
C ASN A 2 24.78 8.31 -3.99
N SER A 3 25.77 7.44 -3.85
CA SER A 3 25.95 6.25 -4.67
C SER A 3 25.64 4.99 -3.85
N TYR A 4 24.88 4.07 -4.42
CA TYR A 4 24.55 2.81 -3.78
C TYR A 4 25.08 1.66 -4.62
N TYR A 5 25.55 0.62 -3.94
CA TYR A 5 26.03 -0.60 -4.57
C TYR A 5 25.39 -1.79 -3.86
N VAL A 6 24.84 -2.72 -4.64
CA VAL A 6 24.50 -4.06 -4.14
C VAL A 6 25.77 -4.89 -4.19
N PHE A 7 26.03 -5.65 -3.15
CA PHE A 7 27.13 -6.59 -3.12
C PHE A 7 26.64 -7.99 -2.73
N ILE A 8 27.41 -8.98 -3.16
CA ILE A 8 27.30 -10.36 -2.73
C ILE A 8 28.66 -10.83 -2.21
N GLY A 9 28.62 -11.73 -1.25
CA GLY A 9 29.81 -12.25 -0.61
C GLY A 9 29.58 -13.59 0.06
N LEU A 10 30.61 -14.08 0.78
CA LEU A 10 30.61 -15.40 1.41
C LEU A 10 30.25 -16.49 0.39
N SER A 11 31.19 -16.82 -0.48
CA SER A 11 31.04 -17.95 -1.39
C SER A 11 30.84 -19.25 -0.59
N ASN A 12 29.79 -19.98 -0.90
CA ASN A 12 29.52 -21.28 -0.34
C ASN A 12 29.73 -22.33 -1.43
N PRO A 13 30.80 -23.11 -1.42
CA PRO A 13 31.01 -24.17 -2.40
C PRO A 13 29.85 -25.15 -2.39
N THR A 14 29.49 -25.65 -3.56
CA THR A 14 28.44 -26.65 -3.71
C THR A 14 28.70 -27.84 -2.80
N GLY A 15 27.78 -28.12 -1.86
CA GLY A 15 27.88 -29.27 -0.95
C GLY A 15 28.40 -28.94 0.46
N ALA A 16 28.74 -27.71 0.78
CA ALA A 16 29.05 -27.32 2.15
C ALA A 16 27.75 -27.03 2.93
N PRO A 17 27.42 -27.82 3.97
CA PRO A 17 26.13 -27.69 4.65
C PRO A 17 26.03 -26.48 5.57
N THR A 18 27.15 -25.87 5.98
CA THR A 18 27.18 -24.74 6.90
C THR A 18 28.35 -23.82 6.62
N LEU A 19 28.11 -22.52 6.67
CA LEU A 19 29.17 -21.51 6.72
C LEU A 19 29.70 -21.42 8.14
N ALA A 20 30.75 -22.20 8.42
CA ALA A 20 31.40 -22.19 9.71
C ALA A 20 31.89 -20.75 10.05
N GLY A 21 31.51 -20.26 11.22
CA GLY A 21 31.97 -18.97 11.75
C GLY A 21 31.00 -17.82 11.67
N TYR A 22 29.90 -17.91 10.91
CA TYR A 22 28.96 -16.78 10.76
C TYR A 22 27.54 -17.06 11.30
N GLY A 23 27.36 -18.20 11.99
CA GLY A 23 26.12 -18.55 12.70
C GLY A 23 24.89 -18.77 11.81
N ARG A 24 25.06 -18.87 10.48
CA ARG A 24 23.97 -19.10 9.54
C ARG A 24 24.00 -20.55 9.07
N THR A 25 23.01 -21.31 9.52
CA THR A 25 22.84 -22.71 9.19
C THR A 25 21.75 -22.97 8.15
N SER A 26 21.01 -21.92 7.73
CA SER A 26 19.90 -22.07 6.81
C SER A 26 20.28 -21.74 5.38
N ASP A 27 19.96 -22.64 4.49
CA ASP A 27 19.91 -22.38 3.05
C ASP A 27 18.72 -21.45 2.79
N TRP A 28 18.93 -20.33 2.13
CA TRP A 28 17.86 -19.40 1.78
C TRP A 28 16.83 -20.01 0.81
N ASN A 29 17.20 -21.09 0.11
CA ASN A 29 16.31 -21.80 -0.79
C ASN A 29 15.36 -22.78 -0.09
N THR A 30 15.64 -23.14 1.15
CA THR A 30 14.85 -24.11 1.94
C THR A 30 14.13 -23.45 3.12
N SER A 31 14.43 -22.20 3.38
CA SER A 31 13.79 -21.42 4.44
C SER A 31 12.60 -20.66 3.86
N ASP A 32 11.43 -20.79 4.47
CA ASP A 32 10.22 -20.04 4.11
C ASP A 32 10.39 -18.52 4.28
N LYS A 33 11.48 -18.08 4.90
CA LYS A 33 11.75 -16.66 5.12
C LYS A 33 13.23 -16.35 4.95
N THR A 34 13.53 -15.39 4.08
CA THR A 34 14.85 -14.78 4.02
C THR A 34 15.17 -14.06 5.34
N PRO A 35 16.43 -14.06 5.79
CA PRO A 35 16.83 -13.32 7.00
C PRO A 35 16.51 -11.83 6.87
N ALA A 36 16.03 -11.23 7.96
CA ALA A 36 15.82 -9.78 8.00
C ALA A 36 17.14 -9.04 7.77
N PRO A 37 17.13 -7.93 7.02
CA PRO A 37 18.30 -7.07 6.86
C PRO A 37 18.79 -6.55 8.22
N THR A 38 20.11 -6.51 8.40
CA THR A 38 20.73 -6.01 9.62
C THR A 38 21.77 -4.95 9.29
N ASP A 39 21.97 -3.98 10.18
CA ASP A 39 22.97 -2.93 10.09
C ASP A 39 23.75 -2.76 11.42
N SER A 40 24.09 -3.88 12.06
CA SER A 40 24.94 -3.84 13.26
C SER A 40 26.41 -3.61 12.89
N PHE A 41 27.19 -3.09 13.83
CA PHE A 41 28.63 -2.89 13.66
C PHE A 41 29.36 -4.18 13.27
N SER A 42 29.03 -5.29 13.94
CA SER A 42 29.61 -6.61 13.66
C SER A 42 29.34 -7.05 12.23
N TYR A 43 28.11 -6.91 11.74
CA TYR A 43 27.77 -7.29 10.38
C TYR A 43 28.43 -6.38 9.33
N ARG A 44 28.60 -5.10 9.62
CA ARG A 44 29.32 -4.17 8.73
C ARG A 44 30.80 -4.56 8.59
N ALA A 45 31.46 -4.90 9.68
CA ALA A 45 32.84 -5.36 9.67
C ALA A 45 32.97 -6.64 8.82
N HIS A 46 32.12 -7.65 9.08
CA HIS A 46 32.13 -8.89 8.30
C HIS A 46 31.81 -8.66 6.82
N SER A 47 30.90 -7.75 6.50
CA SER A 47 30.58 -7.42 5.11
C SER A 47 31.78 -6.84 4.38
N GLY A 48 32.56 -5.99 5.04
CA GLY A 48 33.79 -5.45 4.48
C GLY A 48 34.83 -6.51 4.12
N ASP A 49 34.95 -7.52 4.98
CA ASP A 49 35.96 -8.59 4.81
C ASP A 49 35.52 -9.69 3.82
N THR A 50 34.20 -9.85 3.64
CA THR A 50 33.64 -10.98 2.89
C THR A 50 32.96 -10.61 1.59
N MET A 51 32.88 -9.34 1.28
CA MET A 51 32.33 -8.82 0.02
C MET A 51 33.23 -9.26 -1.16
N MET A 52 32.63 -9.89 -2.17
CA MET A 52 33.36 -10.40 -3.32
C MET A 52 33.02 -9.64 -4.60
N PHE A 53 31.74 -9.42 -4.85
CA PHE A 53 31.28 -8.75 -6.06
C PHE A 53 30.31 -7.65 -5.70
N GLY A 54 30.44 -6.50 -6.35
CA GLY A 54 29.57 -5.36 -6.16
C GLY A 54 29.10 -4.76 -7.47
N LYS A 55 27.86 -4.33 -7.54
CA LYS A 55 27.28 -3.67 -8.70
C LYS A 55 26.62 -2.35 -8.30
N LYS A 56 26.98 -1.28 -8.99
CA LYS A 56 26.32 0.02 -8.79
C LYS A 56 24.86 -0.08 -9.21
N ILE A 57 23.98 0.42 -8.36
CA ILE A 57 22.54 0.51 -8.64
C ILE A 57 22.13 1.93 -8.97
N SER A 58 21.18 2.06 -9.87
CA SER A 58 20.57 3.31 -10.29
C SER A 58 19.09 3.33 -9.90
N SER A 59 18.43 4.46 -10.06
CA SER A 59 16.98 4.58 -9.84
C SER A 59 16.14 3.59 -10.68
N ALA A 60 16.66 3.16 -11.84
CA ALA A 60 16.02 2.15 -12.68
C ALA A 60 16.00 0.74 -12.06
N ASN A 61 16.84 0.50 -11.05
CA ASN A 61 16.96 -0.78 -10.35
C ASN A 61 16.24 -0.80 -9.00
N ILE A 62 15.59 0.27 -8.62
CA ILE A 62 14.95 0.43 -7.31
C ILE A 62 13.49 0.79 -7.52
N ARG A 63 12.60 0.11 -6.79
CA ARG A 63 11.18 0.46 -6.70
C ARG A 63 10.73 0.47 -5.26
N ARG A 64 9.84 1.40 -4.92
CA ARG A 64 9.04 1.30 -3.71
C ARG A 64 8.08 0.14 -3.86
N ILE A 65 7.80 -0.54 -2.77
CA ILE A 65 6.91 -1.70 -2.76
C ILE A 65 5.90 -1.59 -1.64
N ILE A 66 4.79 -2.27 -1.86
CA ILE A 66 3.76 -2.55 -0.87
C ILE A 66 3.52 -4.05 -0.82
N ARG A 67 2.87 -4.53 0.20
CA ARG A 67 2.48 -5.93 0.33
C ARG A 67 1.53 -6.32 -0.82
N ARG A 68 1.70 -7.50 -1.37
CA ARG A 68 0.82 -8.02 -2.41
C ARG A 68 -0.46 -8.55 -1.80
N VAL A 69 -1.59 -8.04 -2.25
CA VAL A 69 -2.92 -8.52 -1.92
C VAL A 69 -3.66 -8.73 -3.24
N ASP A 70 -3.69 -9.96 -3.72
CA ASP A 70 -4.38 -10.28 -4.96
C ASP A 70 -5.89 -10.30 -4.75
N TRP A 71 -6.63 -9.74 -5.70
CA TRP A 71 -8.07 -9.89 -5.70
C TRP A 71 -8.46 -11.33 -6.04
N THR A 72 -9.39 -11.88 -5.29
CA THR A 72 -9.96 -13.21 -5.52
C THR A 72 -11.45 -13.19 -5.28
N SER A 73 -12.21 -13.76 -6.20
CA SER A 73 -13.66 -13.92 -6.04
C SER A 73 -13.96 -14.75 -4.81
N GLY A 74 -14.98 -14.37 -4.05
CA GLY A 74 -15.38 -15.05 -2.82
C GLY A 74 -14.62 -14.59 -1.57
N SER A 75 -13.68 -13.66 -1.70
CA SER A 75 -12.91 -13.09 -0.58
C SER A 75 -13.56 -11.84 -0.01
N ARG A 76 -13.15 -11.48 1.21
CA ARG A 76 -13.50 -10.19 1.84
C ARG A 76 -12.29 -9.30 1.91
N TYR A 77 -12.52 -7.99 1.73
CA TYR A 77 -11.50 -6.96 1.84
C TYR A 77 -11.99 -5.89 2.81
N GLU A 78 -11.04 -5.22 3.45
CA GLU A 78 -11.31 -4.13 4.38
C GLU A 78 -11.44 -2.81 3.62
N ILE A 79 -12.18 -1.87 4.16
CA ILE A 79 -12.24 -0.51 3.62
C ILE A 79 -11.03 0.29 4.06
N TYR A 80 -10.64 1.29 3.27
CA TYR A 80 -9.76 2.34 3.74
C TYR A 80 -10.41 3.07 4.92
N ARG A 81 -9.70 3.13 6.05
CA ARG A 81 -10.12 3.89 7.24
C ARG A 81 -8.94 4.58 7.88
N ASP A 82 -9.09 5.85 8.19
CA ASP A 82 -8.09 6.67 8.86
C ASP A 82 -7.98 6.41 10.37
N ASP A 83 -8.99 5.74 10.97
CA ASP A 83 -9.15 5.56 12.41
C ASP A 83 -8.68 4.19 12.95
N TYR A 84 -8.04 3.34 12.15
CA TYR A 84 -7.47 2.09 12.65
C TYR A 84 -6.38 2.34 13.70
N SER A 85 -6.52 1.67 14.84
CA SER A 85 -5.64 1.84 16.01
C SER A 85 -5.63 0.59 16.88
N ALA A 86 -4.86 0.59 17.96
CA ALA A 86 -4.85 -0.52 18.93
C ALA A 86 -6.22 -0.77 19.59
N SER A 87 -7.04 0.28 19.72
CA SER A 87 -8.40 0.20 20.28
C SER A 87 -9.49 0.01 19.22
N ASN A 88 -9.19 0.26 17.95
CA ASN A 88 -10.09 0.11 16.81
C ASN A 88 -9.38 -0.66 15.70
N GLN A 89 -9.25 -1.96 15.89
CA GLN A 89 -8.55 -2.85 14.95
C GLN A 89 -9.40 -3.12 13.71
N SER A 90 -8.72 -3.36 12.59
CA SER A 90 -9.39 -3.83 11.39
C SER A 90 -10.14 -5.14 11.65
N PRO A 91 -11.36 -5.30 11.17
CA PRO A 91 -12.20 -6.43 11.57
C PRO A 91 -11.73 -7.78 11.00
N LEU A 92 -11.09 -7.79 9.83
CA LEU A 92 -10.66 -9.00 9.14
C LEU A 92 -9.23 -9.43 9.55
N THR A 93 -8.26 -8.54 9.40
CA THR A 93 -6.84 -8.84 9.66
C THR A 93 -6.40 -8.56 11.08
N LYS A 94 -7.23 -7.88 11.89
CA LYS A 94 -6.90 -7.40 13.24
C LYS A 94 -5.70 -6.43 13.25
N ALA A 95 -5.47 -5.77 12.14
CA ALA A 95 -4.43 -4.79 12.02
C ALA A 95 -4.70 -3.55 12.90
N ASN A 96 -3.64 -3.06 13.55
CA ASN A 96 -3.67 -1.85 14.38
C ASN A 96 -3.35 -0.60 13.57
N ARG A 97 -2.90 -0.76 12.34
CA ARG A 97 -2.55 0.30 11.41
C ARG A 97 -3.16 0.00 10.06
N LEU A 98 -3.55 1.03 9.35
CA LEU A 98 -4.12 0.92 8.01
C LEU A 98 -3.25 0.05 7.08
N TYR A 99 -1.95 0.27 7.06
CA TYR A 99 -1.02 -0.38 6.12
C TYR A 99 -0.87 -1.90 6.31
N ASP A 100 -1.32 -2.43 7.44
CA ASP A 100 -1.31 -3.87 7.71
C ASP A 100 -2.67 -4.53 7.37
N ALA A 101 -3.70 -3.73 7.07
CA ALA A 101 -5.03 -4.19 6.67
C ALA A 101 -5.11 -4.49 5.16
N ASN A 102 -6.09 -5.29 4.74
CA ASN A 102 -6.31 -5.66 3.33
C ASN A 102 -7.31 -4.70 2.66
N TYR A 103 -6.98 -3.40 2.63
CA TYR A 103 -7.85 -2.34 2.10
C TYR A 103 -7.58 -1.97 0.64
N TYR A 104 -6.63 -2.62 0.00
CA TYR A 104 -6.33 -2.49 -1.42
C TYR A 104 -6.10 -3.85 -2.05
N VAL A 105 -6.24 -3.93 -3.36
CA VAL A 105 -6.06 -5.18 -4.11
C VAL A 105 -5.30 -4.94 -5.41
N LEU A 106 -4.60 -5.98 -5.87
CA LEU A 106 -4.06 -6.13 -7.21
C LEU A 106 -5.01 -7.02 -8.00
N ASN A 107 -5.48 -6.56 -9.15
CA ASN A 107 -6.31 -7.38 -10.02
C ASN A 107 -5.48 -8.22 -11.01
N SER A 108 -6.14 -9.05 -11.80
CA SER A 108 -5.51 -9.92 -12.82
C SER A 108 -4.76 -9.15 -13.94
N ASP A 109 -5.13 -7.90 -14.18
CA ASP A 109 -4.49 -6.99 -15.15
C ASP A 109 -3.36 -6.14 -14.54
N PHE A 110 -2.88 -6.46 -13.35
CA PHE A 110 -1.89 -5.70 -12.60
C PHE A 110 -2.30 -4.26 -12.29
N LYS A 111 -3.59 -4.00 -12.10
CA LYS A 111 -4.13 -2.72 -11.65
C LYS A 111 -4.35 -2.76 -10.14
N VAL A 112 -4.03 -1.67 -9.46
CA VAL A 112 -4.17 -1.52 -8.02
C VAL A 112 -5.36 -0.64 -7.68
N TYR A 113 -6.21 -1.13 -6.78
CA TYR A 113 -7.44 -0.48 -6.34
C TYR A 113 -7.47 -0.38 -4.82
N VAL A 114 -7.93 0.75 -4.31
CA VAL A 114 -8.29 0.93 -2.89
C VAL A 114 -9.78 0.65 -2.71
N CYS A 115 -10.13 -0.10 -1.68
CA CYS A 115 -11.50 -0.36 -1.29
C CYS A 115 -12.05 0.84 -0.50
N ILE A 116 -13.04 1.50 -1.07
CA ILE A 116 -13.71 2.65 -0.44
C ILE A 116 -14.92 2.18 0.37
N ASP A 117 -15.67 1.21 -0.16
CA ASP A 117 -16.80 0.62 0.51
C ASP A 117 -16.84 -0.91 0.24
N ASN A 118 -17.18 -1.71 1.22
CA ASN A 118 -17.34 -3.15 1.15
C ASN A 118 -18.68 -3.61 1.72
N GLY A 119 -19.64 -2.67 1.93
CA GLY A 119 -20.92 -2.92 2.56
C GLY A 119 -20.84 -3.25 4.05
N SER A 120 -19.74 -2.85 4.73
CA SER A 120 -19.61 -3.05 6.17
C SER A 120 -20.46 -2.05 6.97
N THR A 121 -21.02 -2.56 8.07
CA THR A 121 -21.78 -1.80 9.04
C THR A 121 -21.47 -2.32 10.45
N GLY A 122 -21.96 -1.65 11.49
CA GLY A 122 -21.84 -2.13 12.87
C GLY A 122 -22.39 -3.55 13.07
N ASP A 123 -23.44 -3.93 12.32
CA ASP A 123 -24.02 -5.27 12.36
C ASP A 123 -23.31 -6.26 11.41
N ASN A 124 -22.60 -5.77 10.38
CA ASN A 124 -21.83 -6.54 9.42
C ASN A 124 -20.38 -5.98 9.32
N VAL A 125 -19.66 -6.09 10.40
CA VAL A 125 -18.32 -5.49 10.51
C VAL A 125 -17.27 -6.03 9.51
N LEU A 126 -17.48 -7.26 9.01
CA LEU A 126 -16.59 -7.88 8.03
C LEU A 126 -16.85 -7.44 6.59
N GLY A 127 -17.97 -6.73 6.37
CA GLY A 127 -18.43 -6.41 5.02
C GLY A 127 -18.93 -7.62 4.23
N ASN A 128 -19.27 -7.39 2.99
CA ASN A 128 -19.75 -8.40 2.07
C ASN A 128 -18.61 -9.24 1.47
N ILE A 129 -18.95 -10.26 0.73
CA ILE A 129 -18.00 -11.05 -0.07
C ILE A 129 -17.89 -10.39 -1.44
N SER A 130 -16.67 -10.09 -1.87
CA SER A 130 -16.42 -9.54 -3.20
C SER A 130 -16.59 -10.62 -4.27
N GLN A 131 -17.37 -10.31 -5.30
CA GLN A 131 -17.70 -11.24 -6.40
C GLN A 131 -17.21 -10.73 -7.75
N ASP A 132 -17.19 -9.43 -7.94
CA ASP A 132 -16.81 -8.79 -9.20
C ASP A 132 -15.43 -8.15 -9.11
N GLU A 133 -14.53 -8.56 -10.02
CA GLU A 133 -13.19 -8.00 -10.10
C GLU A 133 -13.23 -6.57 -10.64
N PRO A 134 -12.60 -5.59 -9.98
CA PRO A 134 -12.49 -4.25 -10.53
C PRO A 134 -11.50 -4.25 -11.71
N THR A 135 -11.97 -3.76 -12.88
CA THR A 135 -11.15 -3.72 -14.11
C THR A 135 -11.11 -2.34 -14.76
N PHE A 136 -11.92 -1.40 -14.27
CA PHE A 136 -12.02 -0.03 -14.79
C PHE A 136 -10.81 0.85 -14.41
N THR A 137 -10.71 2.01 -15.05
CA THR A 137 -9.69 3.03 -14.75
C THR A 137 -10.33 4.40 -14.49
N ASP A 138 -11.57 4.39 -14.03
CA ASP A 138 -12.31 5.60 -13.69
C ASP A 138 -11.60 6.39 -12.59
N LEU A 139 -11.65 7.70 -12.70
CA LEU A 139 -10.99 8.60 -11.74
C LEU A 139 -11.78 8.70 -10.42
N GLU A 140 -13.08 8.49 -10.47
CA GLU A 140 -13.93 8.44 -9.28
C GLU A 140 -14.14 6.99 -8.82
N PRO A 141 -14.40 6.76 -7.52
CA PRO A 141 -14.74 5.45 -7.02
C PRO A 141 -15.97 4.87 -7.75
N SER A 142 -15.88 3.63 -8.16
CA SER A 142 -16.92 2.96 -8.94
C SER A 142 -17.14 1.53 -8.45
N LYS A 143 -18.33 1.00 -8.73
CA LYS A 143 -18.68 -0.42 -8.48
C LYS A 143 -18.11 -1.29 -9.61
N ALA A 144 -17.65 -2.48 -9.27
CA ALA A 144 -17.26 -3.48 -10.24
C ALA A 144 -18.47 -4.36 -10.60
N GLY A 145 -18.57 -4.77 -11.86
CA GLY A 145 -19.53 -5.74 -12.35
C GLY A 145 -21.01 -5.45 -12.01
N ASN A 146 -21.82 -6.50 -11.93
CA ASN A 146 -23.27 -6.40 -11.75
C ASN A 146 -23.81 -7.33 -10.64
N SER A 147 -22.96 -7.97 -9.84
CA SER A 147 -23.42 -8.88 -8.77
C SER A 147 -24.16 -8.17 -7.63
N GLY A 148 -23.90 -6.87 -7.47
CA GLY A 148 -24.45 -6.10 -6.36
C GLY A 148 -23.79 -6.43 -5.02
N ASP A 149 -22.50 -6.85 -5.04
CA ASP A 149 -21.73 -7.22 -3.85
C ASP A 149 -21.50 -6.06 -2.86
N GLY A 150 -21.76 -4.81 -3.28
CA GLY A 150 -21.66 -3.62 -2.46
C GLY A 150 -20.27 -3.00 -2.45
N TYR A 151 -19.30 -3.60 -3.14
CA TYR A 151 -17.95 -3.04 -3.20
C TYR A 151 -17.87 -1.82 -4.09
N VAL A 152 -17.17 -0.81 -3.59
CA VAL A 152 -16.79 0.40 -4.33
C VAL A 152 -15.28 0.52 -4.29
N TRP A 153 -14.68 0.55 -5.47
CA TRP A 153 -13.23 0.58 -5.64
C TRP A 153 -12.77 1.91 -6.26
N LYS A 154 -11.60 2.37 -5.83
CA LYS A 154 -10.90 3.50 -6.43
C LYS A 154 -9.64 3.00 -7.13
N TYR A 155 -9.56 3.20 -8.43
CA TYR A 155 -8.34 2.92 -9.21
C TYR A 155 -7.20 3.86 -8.79
N LEU A 156 -6.00 3.32 -8.62
CA LEU A 156 -4.79 4.10 -8.32
C LEU A 156 -3.79 4.07 -9.48
N PHE A 157 -3.29 2.91 -9.84
CA PHE A 157 -2.29 2.76 -10.90
C PHE A 157 -2.26 1.35 -11.48
N THR A 158 -1.59 1.23 -12.63
CA THR A 158 -1.25 -0.06 -13.22
C THR A 158 0.25 -0.29 -13.07
N VAL A 159 0.66 -1.48 -12.64
CA VAL A 159 2.07 -1.87 -12.57
C VAL A 159 2.62 -1.96 -13.99
N SER A 160 3.75 -1.32 -14.26
CA SER A 160 4.30 -1.32 -15.61
C SER A 160 4.82 -2.70 -16.02
N PRO A 161 4.70 -3.11 -17.30
CA PRO A 161 5.24 -4.39 -17.77
C PRO A 161 6.75 -4.57 -17.48
N SER A 162 7.51 -3.49 -17.55
CA SER A 162 8.94 -3.50 -17.23
C SER A 162 9.20 -3.78 -15.76
N ASP A 163 8.34 -3.35 -14.87
CA ASP A 163 8.45 -3.60 -13.44
C ASP A 163 7.99 -5.02 -13.09
N ILE A 164 6.94 -5.52 -13.74
CA ILE A 164 6.52 -6.91 -13.60
C ILE A 164 7.68 -7.84 -13.96
N ILE A 165 8.34 -7.65 -15.11
CA ILE A 165 9.45 -8.51 -15.54
C ILE A 165 10.64 -8.48 -14.55
N LYS A 166 10.91 -7.33 -13.94
CA LYS A 166 12.10 -7.16 -13.08
C LYS A 166 11.86 -7.48 -11.62
N PHE A 167 10.66 -7.19 -11.12
CA PHE A 167 10.38 -7.13 -9.68
C PHE A 167 9.20 -8.03 -9.28
N ASP A 168 8.76 -8.95 -10.15
CA ASP A 168 7.67 -9.86 -9.80
C ASP A 168 8.00 -10.64 -8.53
N SER A 169 7.05 -10.62 -7.61
CA SER A 169 7.17 -11.23 -6.29
C SER A 169 5.80 -11.73 -5.84
N THR A 170 5.80 -12.84 -5.11
CA THR A 170 4.58 -13.37 -4.47
C THR A 170 4.16 -12.58 -3.23
N GLU A 171 5.07 -11.80 -2.65
CA GLU A 171 4.83 -11.09 -1.39
C GLU A 171 4.65 -9.58 -1.57
N TYR A 172 5.19 -9.01 -2.65
CA TYR A 172 5.22 -7.56 -2.86
C TYR A 172 4.87 -7.18 -4.28
N ILE A 173 4.28 -5.99 -4.42
CA ILE A 173 4.07 -5.31 -5.71
C ILE A 173 4.78 -3.97 -5.72
N THR A 174 5.23 -3.56 -6.89
CA THR A 174 5.92 -2.28 -7.08
C THR A 174 4.92 -1.14 -7.22
N VAL A 175 5.31 0.01 -6.68
CA VAL A 175 4.59 1.28 -6.84
C VAL A 175 5.37 2.17 -7.82
N PRO A 176 4.71 2.88 -8.74
CA PRO A 176 5.39 3.73 -9.72
C PRO A 176 6.35 4.72 -9.08
N ASN A 177 7.56 4.85 -9.64
CA ASN A 177 8.53 5.84 -9.18
C ASN A 177 8.12 7.26 -9.58
N ASN A 178 8.59 8.24 -8.80
CA ASN A 178 8.40 9.68 -9.10
C ASN A 178 6.93 10.08 -9.25
N TRP A 179 6.05 9.55 -8.42
CA TRP A 179 4.62 9.82 -8.48
C TRP A 179 4.29 11.30 -8.65
N SER A 180 4.85 12.16 -7.79
CA SER A 180 4.59 13.60 -7.76
C SER A 180 5.07 14.35 -9.02
N THR A 181 6.06 13.81 -9.74
CA THR A 181 6.68 14.44 -10.91
C THR A 181 6.48 13.65 -12.21
N SER A 182 5.74 12.53 -12.14
CA SER A 182 5.50 11.69 -13.31
C SER A 182 4.75 12.46 -14.39
N THR A 183 5.20 12.29 -15.63
CA THR A 183 4.56 12.81 -16.84
C THR A 183 3.66 11.78 -17.52
N ASP A 184 3.60 10.56 -16.99
CA ASP A 184 2.66 9.54 -17.44
C ASP A 184 1.23 10.05 -17.32
N SER A 185 0.44 9.93 -18.39
CA SER A 185 -0.89 10.52 -18.47
C SER A 185 -1.87 9.92 -17.45
N GLN A 186 -1.79 8.59 -17.23
CA GLN A 186 -2.67 7.90 -16.29
C GLN A 186 -2.36 8.31 -14.85
N ILE A 187 -1.06 8.28 -14.48
CA ILE A 187 -0.60 8.69 -13.15
C ILE A 187 -0.99 10.15 -12.89
N ARG A 188 -0.78 11.02 -13.88
CA ARG A 188 -1.10 12.43 -13.75
C ARG A 188 -2.60 12.65 -13.51
N LEU A 189 -3.47 11.99 -14.28
CA LEU A 189 -4.92 12.10 -14.12
C LEU A 189 -5.38 11.66 -12.73
N VAL A 190 -4.88 10.52 -12.23
CA VAL A 190 -5.23 10.03 -10.87
C VAL A 190 -4.73 11.01 -9.80
N ARG A 191 -3.48 11.45 -9.90
CA ARG A 191 -2.89 12.39 -8.95
C ARG A 191 -3.62 13.73 -8.92
N GLU A 192 -3.89 14.31 -10.10
CA GLU A 192 -4.55 15.61 -10.23
C GLU A 192 -6.03 15.53 -9.82
N ASN A 193 -6.69 14.38 -10.04
CA ASN A 193 -8.06 14.19 -9.56
C ASN A 193 -8.13 14.22 -8.03
N GLY A 194 -7.18 13.57 -7.35
CA GLY A 194 -7.10 13.59 -5.88
C GLY A 194 -6.73 14.96 -5.30
N ASN A 195 -5.94 15.76 -6.03
CA ASN A 195 -5.32 17.01 -5.56
C ASN A 195 -5.87 18.27 -6.25
N SER A 196 -7.02 18.21 -6.88
CA SER A 196 -7.65 19.41 -7.44
C SER A 196 -8.28 20.26 -6.32
N ASP A 197 -8.36 21.58 -6.53
CA ASP A 197 -9.02 22.49 -5.58
C ASP A 197 -10.49 22.10 -5.27
N THR A 198 -11.10 21.36 -6.18
CA THR A 198 -12.47 20.85 -6.04
C THR A 198 -12.56 19.54 -5.26
N ASN A 199 -11.49 18.73 -5.28
CA ASN A 199 -11.48 17.37 -4.73
C ASN A 199 -10.57 17.23 -3.48
N LEU A 200 -9.94 18.32 -3.06
CA LEU A 200 -9.01 18.33 -1.94
C LEU A 200 -9.68 17.83 -0.65
N ASN A 201 -9.19 16.72 -0.10
CA ASN A 201 -9.76 16.07 1.08
C ASN A 201 -11.28 15.84 0.97
N GLN A 202 -11.74 15.42 -0.21
CA GLN A 202 -13.15 15.14 -0.47
C GLN A 202 -13.55 13.82 0.16
N LEU A 203 -14.60 13.81 0.97
CA LEU A 203 -15.15 12.60 1.56
C LEU A 203 -15.73 11.68 0.48
N LYS A 204 -15.46 10.39 0.59
CA LYS A 204 -15.95 9.39 -0.38
C LYS A 204 -16.86 8.33 0.26
N HIS A 205 -16.78 8.16 1.59
CA HIS A 205 -17.54 7.15 2.31
C HIS A 205 -17.91 7.60 3.72
N VAL A 206 -19.05 7.08 4.22
CA VAL A 206 -19.50 7.22 5.60
C VAL A 206 -19.79 5.82 6.15
N TYR A 207 -19.05 5.42 7.16
CA TYR A 207 -19.21 4.13 7.82
C TYR A 207 -20.37 4.17 8.83
N ILE A 208 -21.24 3.16 8.79
CA ILE A 208 -22.35 3.00 9.73
C ILE A 208 -21.88 2.16 10.92
N GLU A 209 -21.41 2.81 11.98
CA GLU A 209 -20.99 2.07 13.19
C GLU A 209 -22.21 1.62 14.01
N ASN A 210 -23.25 2.43 14.07
CA ASN A 210 -24.53 2.09 14.69
C ASN A 210 -25.67 2.69 13.88
N ALA A 211 -26.59 1.85 13.45
CA ALA A 211 -27.74 2.23 12.63
C ALA A 211 -28.80 3.08 13.38
N GLY A 212 -28.73 3.08 14.70
CA GLY A 212 -29.72 3.77 15.53
C GLY A 212 -31.14 3.21 15.42
N THR A 213 -32.09 3.90 16.06
CA THR A 213 -33.52 3.56 16.05
C THR A 213 -34.38 4.79 16.22
N GLY A 214 -35.60 4.77 15.66
CA GLY A 214 -36.58 5.84 15.85
C GLY A 214 -36.50 6.97 14.82
N TYR A 215 -35.73 6.79 13.75
CA TYR A 215 -35.65 7.73 12.65
C TYR A 215 -36.90 7.65 11.73
N ALA A 216 -37.21 8.74 11.05
CA ALA A 216 -38.28 8.74 10.07
C ALA A 216 -37.90 7.92 8.83
N ASN A 217 -38.75 6.97 8.45
CA ASN A 217 -38.54 6.17 7.25
C ASN A 217 -38.50 7.05 6.01
N GLY A 218 -37.57 6.74 5.10
CA GLY A 218 -37.39 7.42 3.83
C GLY A 218 -36.14 6.97 3.12
N LEU A 219 -36.12 7.09 1.80
CA LEU A 219 -34.97 6.76 0.98
C LEU A 219 -34.33 8.02 0.40
N GLY A 220 -33.02 8.04 0.31
CA GLY A 220 -32.25 9.14 -0.27
C GLY A 220 -32.41 10.48 0.45
N GLN A 221 -32.67 10.47 1.76
CA GLN A 221 -32.85 11.69 2.56
C GLN A 221 -31.50 12.41 2.64
N GLU A 222 -31.43 13.65 2.13
CA GLU A 222 -30.21 14.42 2.11
C GLU A 222 -29.91 15.03 3.49
N VAL A 223 -28.70 14.87 3.97
CA VAL A 223 -28.18 15.41 5.23
C VAL A 223 -26.82 16.06 4.99
N ASP A 224 -26.51 17.09 5.79
CA ASP A 224 -25.22 17.75 5.74
C ASP A 224 -24.16 16.98 6.55
N ILE A 225 -22.90 17.05 6.10
CA ILE A 225 -21.74 16.61 6.87
C ILE A 225 -21.03 17.86 7.36
N LEU A 226 -21.06 18.07 8.67
CA LEU A 226 -20.46 19.21 9.36
C LEU A 226 -19.02 18.88 9.76
N GLY A 227 -18.15 19.88 9.80
CA GLY A 227 -16.74 19.71 10.18
C GLY A 227 -15.91 20.95 9.90
N ASP A 228 -14.62 20.78 9.75
CA ASP A 228 -13.69 21.84 9.36
C ASP A 228 -13.65 22.09 7.84
N GLY A 229 -14.15 21.14 7.06
CA GLY A 229 -14.37 21.30 5.63
C GLY A 229 -15.68 21.99 5.27
N SER A 230 -16.03 21.99 4.00
CA SER A 230 -17.25 22.61 3.50
C SER A 230 -17.90 21.86 2.34
N GLY A 231 -19.23 21.88 2.29
CA GLY A 231 -20.03 21.42 1.17
C GLY A 231 -20.23 19.91 1.05
N ALA A 232 -19.86 19.12 2.06
CA ALA A 232 -20.14 17.69 2.03
C ALA A 232 -21.58 17.39 2.43
N LYS A 233 -22.19 16.45 1.71
CA LYS A 233 -23.54 15.96 1.92
C LYS A 233 -23.61 14.46 1.73
N ALA A 234 -24.51 13.82 2.46
CA ALA A 234 -24.83 12.42 2.31
C ALA A 234 -26.31 12.20 2.05
N ARG A 235 -26.66 11.09 1.43
CA ARG A 235 -28.01 10.56 1.33
C ARG A 235 -28.14 9.36 2.23
N VAL A 236 -29.15 9.36 3.06
CA VAL A 236 -29.40 8.36 4.08
C VAL A 236 -30.70 7.62 3.75
N ASP A 237 -30.64 6.29 3.76
CA ASP A 237 -31.80 5.43 3.67
C ASP A 237 -32.19 4.96 5.06
N VAL A 238 -33.45 5.15 5.41
CA VAL A 238 -34.02 4.72 6.68
C VAL A 238 -35.15 3.73 6.42
N VAL A 239 -35.03 2.54 6.96
CA VAL A 239 -36.05 1.48 6.88
C VAL A 239 -36.35 0.97 8.29
N ASN A 240 -37.60 0.92 8.65
CA ASN A 240 -38.10 0.47 9.98
C ASN A 240 -37.44 1.26 11.14
N GLY A 241 -37.21 2.57 10.91
CA GLY A 241 -36.62 3.47 11.92
C GLY A 241 -35.13 3.32 12.10
N LYS A 242 -34.45 2.53 11.30
CA LYS A 242 -32.98 2.33 11.32
C LYS A 242 -32.34 2.83 10.04
N ILE A 243 -31.14 3.36 10.14
CA ILE A 243 -30.33 3.73 8.98
C ILE A 243 -29.77 2.46 8.36
N THR A 244 -30.09 2.22 7.09
CA THR A 244 -29.68 0.99 6.36
C THR A 244 -28.59 1.23 5.33
N ASP A 245 -28.50 2.46 4.78
CA ASP A 245 -27.45 2.84 3.83
C ASP A 245 -27.14 4.34 3.95
N VAL A 246 -25.89 4.69 3.66
CA VAL A 246 -25.41 6.07 3.61
C VAL A 246 -24.46 6.24 2.44
N THR A 247 -24.88 7.04 1.47
CA THR A 247 -24.07 7.35 0.28
C THR A 247 -23.66 8.81 0.30
N VAL A 248 -22.37 9.11 0.11
CA VAL A 248 -21.89 10.49 -0.05
C VAL A 248 -22.38 11.04 -1.40
N SER A 249 -23.27 12.03 -1.36
CA SER A 249 -23.81 12.68 -2.56
C SER A 249 -22.96 13.87 -3.04
N ALA A 250 -22.28 14.53 -2.10
CA ALA A 250 -21.29 15.56 -2.36
C ALA A 250 -20.16 15.40 -1.34
N GLY A 251 -18.95 15.16 -1.79
CA GLY A 251 -17.81 14.92 -0.90
C GLY A 251 -17.24 16.17 -0.25
N GLY A 252 -17.66 17.36 -0.70
CA GLY A 252 -17.17 18.64 -0.19
C GLY A 252 -15.66 18.81 -0.42
N LYS A 253 -15.02 19.60 0.43
CA LYS A 253 -13.56 19.81 0.39
C LYS A 253 -13.00 20.22 1.74
N GLY A 254 -11.71 19.89 1.96
CA GLY A 254 -10.92 20.38 3.09
C GLY A 254 -11.22 19.70 4.41
N TYR A 255 -11.85 18.53 4.42
CA TYR A 255 -12.18 17.83 5.65
C TYR A 255 -10.96 17.13 6.25
N THR A 256 -10.73 17.36 7.57
CA THR A 256 -9.85 16.54 8.41
C THR A 256 -10.62 15.86 9.52
N TYR A 257 -11.85 16.28 9.77
CA TYR A 257 -12.86 15.56 10.55
C TYR A 257 -14.26 15.91 10.07
N GLY A 258 -15.24 15.08 10.37
CA GLY A 258 -16.63 15.31 10.00
C GLY A 258 -17.62 14.61 10.91
N ILE A 259 -18.83 15.15 10.98
CA ILE A 259 -19.97 14.58 11.69
C ILE A 259 -21.19 14.70 10.79
N VAL A 260 -21.93 13.62 10.61
CA VAL A 260 -23.18 13.62 9.84
C VAL A 260 -24.29 14.24 10.67
N ASP A 261 -24.93 15.29 10.15
CA ASP A 261 -26.06 15.93 10.82
C ASP A 261 -27.37 15.15 10.57
N LEU A 262 -27.76 14.40 11.55
CA LEU A 262 -29.01 13.62 11.51
C LEU A 262 -30.22 14.39 12.07
N GLY A 263 -30.09 15.67 12.40
CA GLY A 263 -31.13 16.48 13.00
C GLY A 263 -32.41 16.54 12.16
N THR A 264 -32.27 16.57 10.85
CA THR A 264 -33.40 16.60 9.89
C THR A 264 -34.18 15.28 9.82
N LEU A 265 -33.55 14.16 10.22
CA LEU A 265 -34.15 12.82 10.18
C LEU A 265 -34.88 12.44 11.49
N ASN A 266 -34.83 13.33 12.48
CA ASN A 266 -35.43 13.08 13.79
C ASN A 266 -36.96 13.03 13.72
N SER A 267 -37.55 11.93 14.20
CA SER A 267 -38.96 11.91 14.55
C SER A 267 -39.15 11.56 16.02
N ASN A 268 -38.62 10.44 16.50
CA ASN A 268 -38.76 9.97 17.88
C ASN A 268 -37.47 9.30 18.40
N VAL A 269 -36.31 9.83 18.05
CA VAL A 269 -35.02 9.27 18.44
C VAL A 269 -34.73 9.53 19.92
N SER A 270 -34.67 8.49 20.72
CA SER A 270 -34.24 8.57 22.11
C SER A 270 -32.71 8.79 22.22
N ALA A 271 -32.22 9.22 23.37
CA ALA A 271 -30.81 9.42 23.59
C ALA A 271 -29.97 8.14 23.36
N THR A 272 -30.55 6.96 23.67
CA THR A 272 -29.94 5.66 23.48
C THR A 272 -30.14 5.08 22.08
N GLY A 273 -31.07 5.64 21.30
CA GLY A 273 -31.39 5.23 19.94
C GLY A 273 -30.61 5.99 18.86
N ARG A 274 -29.68 6.85 19.22
CA ARG A 274 -28.93 7.65 18.24
C ARG A 274 -28.02 6.77 17.38
N ALA A 275 -28.07 7.00 16.08
CA ALA A 275 -27.10 6.42 15.16
C ALA A 275 -25.71 7.02 15.35
N LYS A 276 -24.69 6.24 15.02
CA LYS A 276 -23.31 6.70 14.94
C LYS A 276 -22.79 6.44 13.53
N LEU A 277 -22.62 7.51 12.78
CA LEU A 277 -22.11 7.53 11.42
C LEU A 277 -20.75 8.20 11.41
N ILE A 278 -19.74 7.56 10.82
CA ILE A 278 -18.37 8.03 10.81
C ILE A 278 -17.97 8.37 9.37
N PRO A 279 -17.85 9.67 9.01
CA PRO A 279 -17.23 10.06 7.75
C PRO A 279 -15.78 9.60 7.72
N ILE A 280 -15.40 8.87 6.68
CA ILE A 280 -14.03 8.37 6.49
C ILE A 280 -13.21 9.49 5.86
N ILE A 281 -12.17 9.92 6.56
CA ILE A 281 -11.28 10.99 6.11
C ILE A 281 -10.30 10.39 5.09
N PRO A 282 -10.22 10.95 3.87
CA PRO A 282 -9.28 10.47 2.86
C PRO A 282 -7.82 10.74 3.26
N PRO A 283 -6.84 10.12 2.60
CA PRO A 283 -5.44 10.50 2.78
C PRO A 283 -5.24 11.97 2.42
N GLY A 284 -4.19 12.58 2.95
CA GLY A 284 -3.91 13.99 2.71
C GLY A 284 -3.93 14.35 1.22
N LEU A 285 -4.64 15.39 0.86
CA LEU A 285 -4.92 15.85 -0.51
C LEU A 285 -5.89 14.95 -1.32
N GLY A 286 -6.46 13.89 -0.72
CA GLY A 286 -7.41 12.99 -1.38
C GLY A 286 -6.79 11.71 -1.95
N HIS A 287 -7.64 10.73 -2.22
CA HIS A 287 -7.24 9.44 -2.77
C HIS A 287 -6.52 9.56 -4.11
N GLY A 288 -5.36 8.93 -4.23
CA GLY A 288 -4.52 8.94 -5.44
C GLY A 288 -3.58 10.15 -5.57
N SER A 289 -3.68 11.15 -4.69
CA SER A 289 -2.78 12.31 -4.72
C SER A 289 -1.34 11.92 -4.39
N ASP A 290 -1.14 11.18 -3.32
CA ASP A 290 0.15 10.62 -2.92
C ASP A 290 0.01 9.14 -2.56
N VAL A 291 0.19 8.27 -3.54
CA VAL A 291 0.10 6.81 -3.33
C VAL A 291 1.17 6.28 -2.39
N TYR A 292 2.27 6.99 -2.18
CA TYR A 292 3.30 6.54 -1.25
C TYR A 292 2.83 6.62 0.20
N SER A 293 2.19 7.73 0.55
CA SER A 293 1.58 7.91 1.86
C SER A 293 0.32 7.04 2.01
N GLU A 294 -0.52 7.02 0.98
CA GLU A 294 -1.79 6.28 1.00
C GLU A 294 -1.61 4.77 1.20
N LEU A 295 -0.58 4.17 0.57
CA LEU A 295 -0.31 2.73 0.63
C LEU A 295 0.83 2.35 1.60
N GLY A 296 1.43 3.32 2.28
CA GLY A 296 2.48 3.07 3.27
C GLY A 296 3.74 2.45 2.69
N THR A 297 4.31 3.06 1.65
CA THR A 297 5.48 2.54 0.94
C THR A 297 6.79 2.79 1.70
N ASP A 298 6.99 2.09 2.81
CA ASP A 298 8.16 2.17 3.67
C ASP A 298 9.32 1.25 3.25
N LYS A 299 9.09 0.39 2.26
CA LYS A 299 10.05 -0.61 1.77
C LYS A 299 10.43 -0.37 0.32
N VAL A 300 11.59 -0.87 -0.05
CA VAL A 300 12.07 -0.88 -1.44
C VAL A 300 12.53 -2.26 -1.85
N ILE A 301 12.34 -2.59 -3.12
CA ILE A 301 12.96 -3.75 -3.76
C ILE A 301 14.07 -3.28 -4.68
N ILE A 302 15.15 -4.03 -4.71
CA ILE A 302 16.32 -3.74 -5.55
C ILE A 302 16.52 -4.92 -6.50
N TYR A 303 16.58 -4.61 -7.78
CA TYR A 303 16.95 -5.57 -8.81
C TYR A 303 18.42 -5.40 -9.18
N ALA A 304 19.21 -6.45 -9.01
CA ALA A 304 20.57 -6.50 -9.50
C ALA A 304 20.82 -7.88 -10.13
N ARG A 305 21.36 -7.88 -11.34
CA ARG A 305 21.77 -9.08 -12.03
C ARG A 305 23.29 -9.12 -12.06
N PHE A 306 23.85 -10.16 -11.52
CA PHE A 306 25.24 -10.56 -11.72
C PHE A 306 25.24 -11.61 -12.82
N ASP A 307 26.08 -11.44 -13.82
CA ASP A 307 26.15 -12.34 -14.96
C ASP A 307 27.62 -12.65 -15.31
N ASP A 308 27.81 -13.68 -16.10
CA ASP A 308 29.10 -14.17 -16.55
C ASP A 308 29.50 -13.58 -17.92
N SER A 309 29.01 -12.41 -18.27
CA SER A 309 29.31 -11.78 -19.58
C SER A 309 30.80 -11.54 -19.81
N THR A 310 31.54 -11.31 -18.71
CA THR A 310 33.01 -11.16 -18.72
C THR A 310 33.75 -12.44 -18.33
N LYS A 311 33.03 -13.50 -17.98
CA LYS A 311 33.57 -14.76 -17.41
C LYS A 311 34.34 -14.61 -16.09
N ASP A 312 34.10 -13.51 -15.40
CA ASP A 312 34.71 -13.20 -14.10
C ASP A 312 33.82 -13.64 -12.92
N PHE A 313 32.56 -13.95 -13.20
CA PHE A 313 31.59 -14.30 -12.20
C PHE A 313 31.37 -15.81 -12.13
N PRO A 314 31.62 -16.46 -10.97
CA PRO A 314 31.45 -17.90 -10.83
C PRO A 314 29.97 -18.28 -10.73
N ILE A 315 29.39 -18.82 -11.78
CA ILE A 315 27.98 -19.21 -11.86
C ILE A 315 27.64 -20.45 -11.01
N ASP A 316 28.64 -21.27 -10.70
CA ASP A 316 28.48 -22.51 -9.91
C ASP A 316 28.59 -22.27 -8.39
N THR A 317 28.82 -21.03 -7.97
CA THR A 317 29.02 -20.68 -6.57
C THR A 317 27.76 -20.09 -5.98
N LYS A 318 27.32 -20.59 -4.83
CA LYS A 318 26.28 -19.98 -4.03
C LYS A 318 26.87 -18.92 -3.10
N PHE A 319 26.17 -17.82 -2.94
CA PHE A 319 26.56 -16.73 -2.04
C PHE A 319 25.59 -16.64 -0.86
N ALA A 320 26.10 -16.58 0.34
CA ALA A 320 25.32 -16.53 1.57
C ALA A 320 25.17 -15.10 2.14
N GLN A 321 25.71 -14.12 1.47
CA GLN A 321 25.62 -12.73 1.88
C GLN A 321 25.19 -11.83 0.73
N VAL A 322 24.16 -11.05 0.97
CA VAL A 322 23.70 -9.97 0.08
C VAL A 322 23.55 -8.71 0.91
N GLY A 323 24.04 -7.59 0.41
CA GLY A 323 23.93 -6.34 1.12
C GLY A 323 23.94 -5.14 0.19
N VAL A 324 23.71 -3.97 0.82
CA VAL A 324 23.78 -2.67 0.14
C VAL A 324 24.76 -1.79 0.88
N VAL A 325 25.67 -1.17 0.14
CA VAL A 325 26.60 -0.20 0.68
C VAL A 325 26.34 1.17 0.06
N LYS A 326 26.31 2.20 0.92
CA LYS A 326 26.13 3.59 0.52
C LYS A 326 27.46 4.32 0.54
N ASN A 327 27.76 5.02 -0.55
CA ASN A 327 28.95 5.85 -0.68
C ASN A 327 30.23 5.12 -0.22
N PRO A 328 30.57 3.96 -0.81
CA PRO A 328 31.79 3.28 -0.44
C PRO A 328 32.97 4.25 -0.62
N THR A 329 33.80 4.37 0.39
CA THR A 329 34.96 5.25 0.35
C THR A 329 36.03 4.65 -0.56
N LYS A 330 36.71 5.47 -1.32
CA LYS A 330 37.82 5.07 -2.20
C LYS A 330 39.10 4.70 -1.42
N VAL A 331 38.96 4.30 -0.16
CA VAL A 331 40.16 3.96 0.66
C VAL A 331 40.98 2.84 0.01
N CYS A 332 40.35 1.93 -0.70
CA CYS A 332 41.05 0.93 -1.50
C CYS A 332 41.91 1.52 -2.63
N LEU A 333 41.59 2.71 -3.13
CA LEU A 333 42.39 3.34 -4.17
C LEU A 333 43.66 3.99 -3.63
N LEU A 334 43.75 4.22 -2.33
CA LEU A 334 44.96 4.63 -1.68
C LEU A 334 45.95 3.45 -1.50
N TYR A 335 45.44 2.24 -1.45
CA TYR A 335 46.25 1.01 -1.42
C TYR A 335 46.56 0.44 -2.80
N THR A 336 45.83 0.82 -3.80
CA THR A 336 46.23 0.71 -5.20
C THR A 336 46.99 1.95 -5.64
N SER A 337 47.70 2.56 -4.72
CA SER A 337 48.77 3.48 -4.98
C SER A 337 49.68 2.92 -6.04
N PRO A 338 50.23 3.79 -6.83
CA PRO A 338 50.62 3.58 -8.18
C PRO A 338 51.31 2.24 -8.35
N SER A 339 50.71 1.44 -9.22
CA SER A 339 51.43 0.32 -9.78
C SER A 339 52.83 0.79 -10.10
N PRO A 340 53.89 0.06 -9.78
CA PRO A 340 55.26 0.40 -10.21
C PRO A 340 55.40 0.65 -11.71
N ARG A 341 54.33 0.49 -12.46
CA ARG A 341 54.26 0.81 -13.90
C ARG A 341 53.82 2.24 -14.20
N ASP A 342 53.34 2.97 -13.20
CA ASP A 342 52.87 4.36 -13.35
C ASP A 342 53.91 5.37 -12.87
N SER A 343 55.14 4.92 -12.59
CA SER A 343 56.33 5.74 -12.26
C SER A 343 57.28 5.81 -13.45
#